data_46c0d7d83f6bff1b94e2dc497bce2db1
#
_entry.id   46c0d7d83f6bff1b94e2dc497bce2db1
#
_cell.length_a   1.000
_cell.length_b   1.000
_cell.length_c   1.000
_cell.angle_alpha   90.00
_cell.angle_beta   90.00
_cell.angle_gamma   90.00
#
_symmetry.space_group_name_H-M   'P 1'
#
loop_
_entity.id
_entity.type
_entity.pdbx_description
1 polymer ?
#
loop_
_entity_poly.entity_id
_entity_poly.type
_entity_poly.pdbx_seq_one_letter_code
_entity_poly.pdbx_strand_id
1 'polypeptide(L)'
;MRPYAGGKYMPSPTTFLRRDPAEVEPWAETCGAIRCLIEEADGAAAEVHHVEIHDAKLHYHQKTDEFYYVIDGQGKMVLDDDEVELHQGVVVYIPRGVKHKAIGKLTVLTVCIPRGVLNDVHELE
;
A
#
# COMPACT_ATOMS: atom_id res chain seq x y z
N MET A 1 6.62 3.29 5.35
CA MET A 1 6.15 4.60 4.88
C MET A 1 7.14 5.69 5.23
N ARG A 2 7.21 6.71 4.44
CA ARG A 2 8.13 7.81 4.66
C ARG A 2 7.65 8.74 5.78
N PRO A 3 8.58 9.46 6.43
CA PRO A 3 8.19 10.45 7.43
C PRO A 3 7.26 11.51 6.85
N TYR A 4 6.22 11.81 7.60
CA TYR A 4 5.33 12.91 7.27
C TYR A 4 5.99 14.25 7.57
N ALA A 5 5.88 15.21 6.68
CA ALA A 5 6.61 16.48 6.74
C ALA A 5 6.00 17.51 7.70
N GLY A 6 5.56 17.09 8.89
CA GLY A 6 5.18 18.01 9.95
C GLY A 6 3.80 18.65 9.82
N GLY A 7 2.88 18.05 9.10
CA GLY A 7 1.50 18.53 9.03
C GLY A 7 1.27 19.78 8.19
N LYS A 8 2.27 20.21 7.44
CA LYS A 8 2.10 21.36 6.55
C LYS A 8 1.32 20.96 5.30
N TYR A 9 0.42 21.86 4.86
CA TYR A 9 -0.24 21.67 3.58
C TYR A 9 0.79 21.67 2.45
N MET A 10 0.72 20.65 1.62
CA MET A 10 1.54 20.56 0.40
C MET A 10 0.59 20.55 -0.79
N PRO A 11 0.74 21.49 -1.73
CA PRO A 11 -0.12 21.50 -2.90
C PRO A 11 0.13 20.28 -3.78
N SER A 12 -0.87 19.87 -4.51
CA SER A 12 -0.74 18.85 -5.54
C SER A 12 0.26 19.31 -6.61
N PRO A 13 0.94 18.38 -7.28
CA PRO A 13 1.86 18.76 -8.35
C PRO A 13 1.13 19.50 -9.46
N THR A 14 1.79 20.48 -10.07
CA THR A 14 1.25 21.25 -11.18
C THR A 14 1.46 20.55 -12.53
N THR A 15 2.23 19.46 -12.52
CA THR A 15 2.53 18.64 -13.70
C THR A 15 2.19 17.19 -13.42
N PHE A 16 1.89 16.46 -14.49
CA PHE A 16 1.65 15.03 -14.37
C PHE A 16 2.97 14.28 -14.15
N LEU A 17 2.85 13.06 -13.58
CA LEU A 17 3.96 12.14 -13.37
C LEU A 17 3.65 10.80 -14.03
N ARG A 18 4.71 10.17 -14.54
CA ARG A 18 4.66 8.81 -15.05
C ARG A 18 5.85 8.04 -14.49
N ARG A 19 5.58 6.91 -13.83
CA ARG A 19 6.65 6.01 -13.38
C ARG A 19 6.33 4.59 -13.75
N ASP A 20 7.36 3.89 -14.20
CA ASP A 20 7.29 2.47 -14.55
C ASP A 20 7.93 1.68 -13.39
N PRO A 21 7.26 0.65 -12.85
CA PRO A 21 7.84 -0.13 -11.76
C PRO A 21 9.18 -0.77 -12.14
N ALA A 22 9.42 -1.06 -13.41
CA ALA A 22 10.71 -1.59 -13.86
C ALA A 22 11.88 -0.62 -13.66
N GLU A 23 11.60 0.67 -13.48
CA GLU A 23 12.59 1.72 -13.30
C GLU A 23 12.75 2.15 -11.84
N VAL A 24 12.02 1.54 -10.93
CA VAL A 24 12.00 1.90 -9.51
C VAL A 24 12.60 0.78 -8.68
N GLU A 25 13.60 1.11 -7.86
CA GLU A 25 14.23 0.14 -6.96
C GLU A 25 13.25 -0.32 -5.88
N PRO A 26 13.11 -1.63 -5.67
CA PRO A 26 12.26 -2.14 -4.60
C PRO A 26 12.96 -2.09 -3.24
N TRP A 27 12.15 -2.03 -2.18
CA TRP A 27 12.63 -2.32 -0.83
C TRP A 27 11.70 -3.33 -0.17
N ALA A 28 12.20 -4.00 0.87
CA ALA A 28 11.42 -4.99 1.62
C ALA A 28 10.69 -4.30 2.78
N GLU A 29 9.42 -4.67 2.96
CA GLU A 29 8.62 -4.24 4.10
C GLU A 29 7.67 -5.35 4.55
N THR A 30 6.73 -5.01 5.44
CA THR A 30 5.80 -5.93 6.10
C THR A 30 5.06 -6.84 5.13
N CYS A 31 4.68 -6.36 3.96
CA CYS A 31 3.88 -7.13 3.00
C CYS A 31 4.69 -7.70 1.82
N GLY A 32 5.97 -7.35 1.67
CA GLY A 32 6.79 -7.90 0.60
C GLY A 32 7.75 -6.90 -0.02
N ALA A 33 8.02 -7.05 -1.32
CA ALA A 33 8.88 -6.16 -2.07
C ALA A 33 8.07 -5.01 -2.65
N ILE A 34 8.41 -3.78 -2.26
CA ILE A 34 7.64 -2.59 -2.59
C ILE A 34 8.41 -1.69 -3.54
N ARG A 35 7.75 -1.23 -4.60
CA ARG A 35 8.22 -0.15 -5.47
C ARG A 35 7.28 1.03 -5.35
N CYS A 36 7.79 2.16 -4.86
CA CYS A 36 6.97 3.36 -4.67
C CYS A 36 6.86 4.13 -5.98
N LEU A 37 5.68 4.13 -6.58
CA LEU A 37 5.44 4.80 -7.86
C LEU A 37 5.10 6.27 -7.68
N ILE A 38 4.26 6.58 -6.70
CA ILE A 38 3.93 7.96 -6.30
C ILE A 38 4.24 8.07 -4.83
N GLU A 39 5.17 8.95 -4.50
CA GLU A 39 5.67 9.09 -3.14
C GLU A 39 5.30 10.42 -2.50
N GLU A 40 5.54 10.56 -1.20
CA GLU A 40 5.21 11.78 -0.46
C GLU A 40 5.77 13.04 -1.14
N ALA A 41 7.01 13.00 -1.55
CA ALA A 41 7.68 14.17 -2.15
C ALA A 41 7.03 14.66 -3.44
N ASP A 42 6.24 13.82 -4.10
CA ASP A 42 5.54 14.20 -5.33
C ASP A 42 4.36 15.15 -5.08
N GLY A 43 3.87 15.23 -3.85
CA GLY A 43 2.80 16.14 -3.48
C GLY A 43 1.41 15.75 -3.95
N ALA A 44 1.22 14.50 -4.40
CA ALA A 44 -0.10 13.99 -4.76
C ALA A 44 -0.95 13.72 -3.51
N ALA A 45 -2.25 13.51 -3.69
CA ALA A 45 -3.17 13.25 -2.57
C ALA A 45 -2.89 11.92 -1.88
N ALA A 46 -2.27 10.98 -2.55
CA ALA A 46 -2.04 9.63 -2.07
C ALA A 46 -0.63 9.16 -2.43
N GLU A 47 -0.17 8.10 -1.78
CA GLU A 47 0.98 7.32 -2.23
C GLU A 47 0.48 6.10 -3.00
N VAL A 48 1.23 5.70 -4.02
CA VAL A 48 0.91 4.54 -4.85
C VAL A 48 2.11 3.63 -4.92
N HIS A 49 1.92 2.37 -4.53
CA HIS A 49 2.98 1.38 -4.47
C HIS A 49 2.64 0.17 -5.35
N HIS A 50 3.65 -0.37 -6.00
CA HIS A 50 3.59 -1.66 -6.69
C HIS A 50 4.25 -2.69 -5.77
N VAL A 51 3.51 -3.71 -5.35
CA VAL A 51 3.96 -4.64 -4.32
C VAL A 51 3.89 -6.08 -4.82
N GLU A 52 5.03 -6.78 -4.71
CA GLU A 52 5.06 -8.23 -4.84
C GLU A 52 4.93 -8.80 -3.42
N ILE A 53 3.83 -9.51 -3.15
CA ILE A 53 3.53 -10.01 -1.81
C ILE A 53 4.47 -11.17 -1.48
N HIS A 54 5.18 -11.04 -0.36
CA HIS A 54 6.08 -12.06 0.19
C HIS A 54 5.99 -12.07 1.71
N ASP A 55 5.64 -13.20 2.29
CA ASP A 55 5.65 -13.38 3.75
C ASP A 55 4.96 -12.24 4.50
N ALA A 56 3.84 -11.79 3.98
CA ALA A 56 3.09 -10.70 4.59
C ALA A 56 2.69 -11.04 6.02
N LYS A 57 2.78 -10.04 6.90
CA LYS A 57 2.41 -10.17 8.30
C LYS A 57 1.08 -9.50 8.56
N LEU A 58 0.31 -10.08 9.47
CA LEU A 58 -0.92 -9.44 9.93
C LEU A 58 -0.58 -8.09 10.55
N HIS A 59 -1.23 -7.04 10.07
CA HIS A 59 -0.97 -5.67 10.52
C HIS A 59 -2.18 -4.78 10.28
N TYR A 60 -2.13 -3.57 10.81
CA TYR A 60 -3.14 -2.54 10.57
C TYR A 60 -2.50 -1.15 10.53
N HIS A 61 -3.27 -0.19 10.02
CA HIS A 61 -2.91 1.22 9.99
C HIS A 61 -3.99 2.01 10.74
N GLN A 62 -3.58 2.93 11.59
CA GLN A 62 -4.52 3.76 12.37
C GLN A 62 -4.86 5.08 11.68
N LYS A 63 -3.97 5.55 10.82
CA LYS A 63 -4.06 6.90 10.24
C LYS A 63 -4.20 6.89 8.73
N THR A 64 -4.20 5.72 8.11
CA THR A 64 -4.14 5.56 6.66
C THR A 64 -5.25 4.62 6.21
N ASP A 65 -6.02 5.06 5.22
CA ASP A 65 -6.90 4.19 4.45
C ASP A 65 -6.08 3.60 3.31
N GLU A 66 -6.35 2.35 2.95
CA GLU A 66 -5.59 1.66 1.94
C GLU A 66 -6.49 0.95 0.95
N PHE A 67 -6.09 0.96 -0.32
CA PHE A 67 -6.72 0.17 -1.38
C PHE A 67 -5.71 -0.81 -1.92
N TYR A 68 -6.13 -2.04 -2.15
CA TYR A 68 -5.38 -3.04 -2.90
C TYR A 68 -6.08 -3.32 -4.21
N TYR A 69 -5.36 -3.30 -5.30
CA TYR A 69 -5.85 -3.76 -6.60
C TYR A 69 -4.94 -4.86 -7.10
N VAL A 70 -5.50 -6.04 -7.36
CA VAL A 70 -4.72 -7.20 -7.79
C VAL A 70 -4.38 -7.08 -9.26
N ILE A 71 -3.08 -6.96 -9.56
CA ILE A 71 -2.56 -6.87 -10.91
C ILE A 71 -2.39 -8.27 -11.49
N ASP A 72 -1.89 -9.21 -10.68
CA ASP A 72 -1.59 -10.57 -11.11
C ASP A 72 -1.57 -11.52 -9.91
N GLY A 73 -1.83 -12.80 -10.18
CA GLY A 73 -1.75 -13.84 -9.19
C GLY A 73 -3.09 -14.19 -8.55
N GLN A 74 -3.02 -15.08 -7.57
CA GLN A 74 -4.18 -15.59 -6.83
C GLN A 74 -3.82 -15.78 -5.37
N GLY A 75 -4.80 -15.61 -4.52
CA GLY A 75 -4.66 -15.80 -3.09
C GLY A 75 -5.90 -15.37 -2.33
N LYS A 76 -5.69 -14.93 -1.11
CA LYS A 76 -6.78 -14.44 -0.26
C LYS A 76 -6.27 -13.33 0.64
N MET A 77 -7.18 -12.60 1.23
CA MET A 77 -6.86 -11.58 2.23
C MET A 77 -7.70 -11.81 3.47
N VAL A 78 -7.02 -11.83 4.61
CA VAL A 78 -7.65 -11.77 5.92
C VAL A 78 -7.97 -10.32 6.22
N LEU A 79 -9.22 -10.04 6.63
CA LEU A 79 -9.70 -8.71 6.98
C LEU A 79 -10.46 -8.84 8.30
N ASP A 80 -9.81 -8.49 9.41
CA ASP A 80 -10.28 -8.79 10.78
C ASP A 80 -10.57 -10.28 10.92
N ASP A 81 -11.85 -10.66 11.10
CA ASP A 81 -12.26 -12.06 11.26
C ASP A 81 -12.74 -12.71 9.95
N ASP A 82 -12.69 -11.97 8.85
CA ASP A 82 -13.16 -12.43 7.55
C ASP A 82 -12.02 -12.78 6.61
N GLU A 83 -12.33 -13.57 5.59
CA GLU A 83 -11.41 -13.84 4.49
C GLU A 83 -12.13 -13.57 3.17
N VAL A 84 -11.40 -12.96 2.22
CA VAL A 84 -11.89 -12.75 0.86
C VAL A 84 -10.90 -13.32 -0.13
N GLU A 85 -11.41 -13.82 -1.26
CA GLU A 85 -10.55 -14.33 -2.32
C GLU A 85 -10.00 -13.19 -3.17
N LEU A 86 -8.75 -13.34 -3.61
CA LEU A 86 -8.06 -12.40 -4.46
C LEU A 86 -7.66 -13.06 -5.77
N HIS A 87 -7.95 -12.40 -6.86
CA HIS A 87 -7.45 -12.74 -8.19
C HIS A 87 -7.34 -11.47 -9.02
N GLN A 88 -6.76 -11.56 -10.19
CA GLN A 88 -6.58 -10.40 -11.07
C GLN A 88 -7.87 -9.60 -11.23
N GLY A 89 -7.78 -8.30 -11.02
CA GLY A 89 -8.90 -7.35 -11.16
C GLY A 89 -9.68 -7.06 -9.90
N VAL A 90 -9.48 -7.83 -8.83
CA VAL A 90 -10.16 -7.58 -7.55
C VAL A 90 -9.59 -6.35 -6.87
N VAL A 91 -10.46 -5.50 -6.35
CA VAL A 91 -10.09 -4.37 -5.48
C VAL A 91 -10.61 -4.62 -4.07
N VAL A 92 -9.78 -4.30 -3.08
CA VAL A 92 -10.17 -4.35 -1.66
C VAL A 92 -9.92 -2.97 -1.06
N TYR A 93 -10.94 -2.43 -0.39
CA TYR A 93 -10.79 -1.23 0.42
C TYR A 93 -10.57 -1.62 1.87
N ILE A 94 -9.51 -1.10 2.47
CA ILE A 94 -9.11 -1.40 3.84
C ILE A 94 -9.17 -0.11 4.65
N PRO A 95 -10.26 0.12 5.41
CA PRO A 95 -10.36 1.28 6.29
C PRO A 95 -9.30 1.27 7.38
N ARG A 96 -9.05 2.42 7.95
CA ARG A 96 -8.18 2.56 9.13
C ARG A 96 -8.61 1.62 10.23
N GLY A 97 -7.66 0.96 10.88
CA GLY A 97 -7.89 0.06 11.99
C GLY A 97 -8.20 -1.38 11.60
N VAL A 98 -8.50 -1.66 10.36
CA VAL A 98 -8.80 -3.04 9.92
C VAL A 98 -7.50 -3.83 9.84
N LYS A 99 -7.44 -4.94 10.57
CA LYS A 99 -6.31 -5.87 10.56
C LYS A 99 -6.35 -6.67 9.27
N HIS A 100 -5.24 -6.74 8.58
CA HIS A 100 -5.22 -7.39 7.28
C HIS A 100 -3.90 -8.09 6.97
N LYS A 101 -3.99 -9.09 6.10
CA LYS A 101 -2.87 -9.89 5.64
C LYS A 101 -3.21 -10.52 4.30
N ALA A 102 -2.43 -10.22 3.27
CA ALA A 102 -2.56 -10.88 1.98
C ALA A 102 -1.76 -12.17 1.98
N ILE A 103 -2.34 -13.24 1.48
CA ILE A 103 -1.75 -14.58 1.44
C ILE A 103 -1.82 -15.11 0.02
N GLY A 104 -0.68 -15.56 -0.50
CA GLY A 104 -0.58 -16.14 -1.82
C GLY A 104 0.46 -15.45 -2.68
N LYS A 105 0.59 -15.91 -3.91
CA LYS A 105 1.52 -15.31 -4.88
C LYS A 105 0.77 -14.23 -5.65
N LEU A 106 0.98 -12.99 -5.25
CA LEU A 106 0.22 -11.84 -5.72
C LEU A 106 1.13 -10.67 -6.05
N THR A 107 0.78 -9.97 -7.11
CA THR A 107 1.30 -8.63 -7.40
C THR A 107 0.13 -7.68 -7.31
N VAL A 108 0.27 -6.63 -6.49
CA VAL A 108 -0.81 -5.70 -6.24
C VAL A 108 -0.34 -4.25 -6.40
N LEU A 109 -1.28 -3.37 -6.71
CA LEU A 109 -1.11 -1.94 -6.57
C LEU A 109 -1.77 -1.55 -5.25
N THR A 110 -1.07 -0.78 -4.41
CA THR A 110 -1.67 -0.21 -3.21
C THR A 110 -1.76 1.29 -3.33
N VAL A 111 -2.84 1.85 -2.81
CA VAL A 111 -3.05 3.30 -2.72
C VAL A 111 -3.28 3.64 -1.26
N CYS A 112 -2.47 4.53 -0.71
CA CYS A 112 -2.52 4.90 0.71
C CYS A 112 -2.89 6.38 0.85
N ILE A 113 -3.90 6.66 1.65
CA ILE A 113 -4.44 8.00 1.89
C ILE A 113 -4.51 8.25 3.40
N PRO A 114 -3.97 9.39 3.90
CA PRO A 114 -3.16 10.40 3.22
C PRO A 114 -1.73 9.93 2.95
N ARG A 115 -1.01 10.69 2.15
CA ARG A 115 0.41 10.45 1.91
C ARG A 115 1.26 10.75 3.14
N GLY A 116 2.44 10.15 3.21
CA GLY A 116 3.51 10.56 4.14
C GLY A 116 3.27 10.30 5.61
N VAL A 117 2.45 9.32 5.96
CA VAL A 117 2.21 8.97 7.36
C VAL A 117 3.35 8.11 7.91
N LEU A 118 4.00 8.59 8.96
CA LEU A 118 5.12 7.93 9.61
C LEU A 118 4.63 6.98 10.72
N ASN A 119 5.32 5.83 10.86
CA ASN A 119 5.12 4.89 11.98
C ASN A 119 3.67 4.41 12.14
N ASP A 120 3.01 4.11 11.04
CA ASP A 120 1.62 3.70 11.04
C ASP A 120 1.41 2.24 10.61
N VAL A 121 2.46 1.45 10.60
CA VAL A 121 2.36 0.00 10.39
C VAL A 121 2.46 -0.68 11.76
N HIS A 122 1.38 -1.32 12.18
CA HIS A 122 1.30 -1.99 13.47
C HIS A 122 1.21 -3.50 13.24
N GLU A 123 2.36 -4.18 13.33
CA GLU A 123 2.46 -5.61 13.10
C GLU A 123 1.92 -6.38 14.31
N LEU A 124 1.21 -7.48 14.03
CA LEU A 124 0.59 -8.35 15.03
C LEU A 124 1.15 -9.77 15.02
N GLU A 125 2.11 -10.04 14.15
CA GLU A 125 2.78 -11.36 14.04
C GLU A 125 4.29 -11.24 14.18
#